data_5d892e254e6ce8d41a8eaf5c5bf0d8a8
#
_entry.id   5d892e254e6ce8d41a8eaf5c5bf0d8a8
#
_cell.length_a   1.000
_cell.length_b   1.000
_cell.length_c   1.000
_cell.angle_alpha   90.00
_cell.angle_beta   90.00
_cell.angle_gamma   90.00
#
_symmetry.space_group_name_H-M   'P 1'
#
loop_
_entity.id
_entity.type
_entity.pdbx_description
1 polymer ?
#
loop_
_entity_poly.entity_id
_entity_poly.type
_entity_poly.pdbx_seq_one_letter_code
_entity_poly.pdbx_strand_id
1 'polypeptide(L)'
;MNERIITDSHIRSFEQQLMLEEKSACTVRKYLHDVRMFADFCADVPVMQAVLIAYKEQLCEKYSVRSINSMLASLGSLFSHLGWHELHVKGIRVQRQLYCAEESELTREEYYRLCRAAERRSARLGLILQTIGSTGMRGIGEKFIAVA
;
A
#
# COMPACT_ATOMS: atom_id res chain seq x y z
N MET A 1 -25.74 22.15 -11.40
CA MET A 1 -25.02 21.25 -10.46
C MET A 1 -23.89 20.62 -11.26
N ASN A 2 -22.65 20.86 -10.91
CA ASN A 2 -21.54 20.17 -11.59
C ASN A 2 -21.57 18.70 -11.19
N GLU A 3 -21.91 17.85 -12.12
CA GLU A 3 -21.77 16.40 -11.95
C GLU A 3 -20.29 16.07 -11.81
N ARG A 4 -19.90 15.58 -10.63
CA ARG A 4 -18.52 15.21 -10.31
C ARG A 4 -18.20 13.82 -10.85
N ILE A 5 -17.91 13.73 -12.14
CA ILE A 5 -17.52 12.48 -12.79
C ILE A 5 -16.00 12.43 -12.91
N ILE A 6 -15.40 11.30 -12.56
CA ILE A 6 -13.97 11.07 -12.76
C ILE A 6 -13.75 10.74 -14.23
N THR A 7 -12.94 11.55 -14.91
CA THR A 7 -12.59 11.39 -16.31
C THR A 7 -11.11 11.08 -16.47
N ASP A 8 -10.72 10.53 -17.60
CA ASP A 8 -9.31 10.30 -17.92
C ASP A 8 -8.46 11.58 -17.86
N SER A 9 -9.06 12.74 -18.16
CA SER A 9 -8.38 14.04 -18.02
C SER A 9 -8.04 14.35 -16.57
N HIS A 10 -8.93 14.03 -15.62
CA HIS A 10 -8.69 14.20 -14.20
C HIS A 10 -7.55 13.27 -13.72
N ILE A 11 -7.52 12.02 -14.19
CA ILE A 11 -6.48 11.06 -13.83
C ILE A 11 -5.12 11.51 -14.37
N ARG A 12 -5.05 12.00 -15.61
CA ARG A 12 -3.80 12.53 -16.20
C ARG A 12 -3.31 13.79 -15.49
N SER A 13 -4.21 14.71 -15.17
CA SER A 13 -3.88 15.92 -14.39
C SER A 13 -3.33 15.56 -13.01
N PHE A 14 -3.93 14.57 -12.35
CA PHE A 14 -3.47 14.07 -11.05
C PHE A 14 -2.10 13.39 -11.15
N GLU A 15 -1.85 12.61 -12.20
CA GLU A 15 -0.53 12.03 -12.46
C GLU A 15 0.55 13.10 -12.58
N GLN A 16 0.30 14.15 -13.35
CA GLN A 16 1.21 15.28 -13.49
C GLN A 16 1.46 15.97 -12.14
N GLN A 17 0.43 16.16 -11.33
CA GLN A 17 0.56 16.73 -9.99
C GLN A 17 1.44 15.88 -9.08
N LEU A 18 1.26 14.56 -9.08
CA LEU A 18 2.09 13.66 -8.29
C LEU A 18 3.56 13.68 -8.72
N MET A 19 3.84 13.87 -10.01
CA MET A 19 5.19 14.04 -10.53
C MET A 19 5.79 15.38 -10.11
N LEU A 20 5.02 16.48 -10.13
CA LEU A 20 5.46 17.80 -9.66
C LEU A 20 5.76 17.80 -8.15
N GLU A 21 5.05 16.99 -7.38
CA GLU A 21 5.32 16.76 -5.94
C GLU A 21 6.53 15.84 -5.70
N GLU A 22 7.26 15.47 -6.73
CA GLU A 22 8.44 14.58 -6.65
C GLU A 22 8.16 13.23 -5.97
N LYS A 23 6.92 12.70 -6.10
CA LYS A 23 6.58 11.37 -5.58
C LYS A 23 7.36 10.29 -6.33
N SER A 24 7.76 9.23 -5.61
CA SER A 24 8.44 8.11 -6.24
C SER A 24 7.57 7.44 -7.31
N ALA A 25 8.18 6.89 -8.35
CA ALA A 25 7.46 6.17 -9.42
C ALA A 25 6.56 5.04 -8.88
N CYS A 26 6.97 4.40 -7.80
CA CYS A 26 6.17 3.36 -7.12
C CYS A 26 4.91 3.96 -6.49
N THR A 27 5.04 5.10 -5.82
CA THR A 27 3.91 5.84 -5.22
C THR A 27 2.94 6.32 -6.29
N VAL A 28 3.44 6.91 -7.37
CA VAL A 28 2.60 7.38 -8.50
C VAL A 28 1.78 6.21 -9.06
N ARG A 29 2.42 5.10 -9.41
CA ARG A 29 1.74 3.90 -9.93
C ARG A 29 0.65 3.39 -8.97
N LYS A 30 0.97 3.34 -7.68
CA LYS A 30 0.02 2.89 -6.66
C LYS A 30 -1.20 3.81 -6.58
N TYR A 31 -1.00 5.11 -6.56
CA TYR A 31 -2.09 6.10 -6.48
C TYR A 31 -2.98 6.04 -7.72
N LEU A 32 -2.39 5.96 -8.91
CA LEU A 32 -3.13 5.83 -10.16
C LEU A 32 -3.91 4.52 -10.24
N HIS A 33 -3.34 3.42 -9.74
CA HIS A 33 -4.05 2.14 -9.65
C HIS A 33 -5.31 2.25 -8.78
N ASP A 34 -5.18 2.81 -7.58
CA ASP A 34 -6.29 2.97 -6.65
C ASP A 34 -7.39 3.89 -7.22
N VAL A 35 -6.99 4.98 -7.88
CA VAL A 35 -7.91 5.91 -8.52
C VAL A 35 -8.68 5.26 -9.68
N ARG A 36 -8.00 4.47 -10.51
CA ARG A 36 -8.65 3.74 -11.62
C ARG A 36 -9.64 2.71 -11.09
N MET A 37 -9.27 1.95 -10.07
CA MET A 37 -10.20 1.01 -9.41
C MET A 37 -11.47 1.70 -8.91
N PHE A 38 -11.34 2.90 -8.34
CA PHE A 38 -12.48 3.67 -7.90
C PHE A 38 -13.30 4.23 -9.08
N ALA A 39 -12.65 4.71 -10.14
CA ALA A 39 -13.32 5.18 -11.35
C ALA A 39 -14.13 4.05 -12.01
N ASP A 40 -13.56 2.84 -12.11
CA ASP A 40 -14.25 1.65 -12.62
C ASP A 40 -15.45 1.26 -11.74
N PHE A 41 -15.32 1.40 -10.42
CA PHE A 41 -16.45 1.19 -9.51
C PHE A 41 -17.57 2.20 -9.71
N CYS A 42 -17.24 3.46 -9.97
CA CYS A 42 -18.24 4.51 -10.20
C CYS A 42 -18.99 4.32 -11.53
N ALA A 43 -18.37 3.71 -12.56
CA ALA A 43 -18.98 3.46 -13.87
C ALA A 43 -19.76 4.68 -14.42
N ASP A 44 -19.11 5.85 -14.45
CA ASP A 44 -19.66 7.14 -14.90
C ASP A 44 -20.77 7.74 -14.01
N VAL A 45 -21.06 7.14 -12.86
CA VAL A 45 -21.99 7.73 -11.89
C VAL A 45 -21.30 8.91 -11.17
N PRO A 46 -22.02 10.03 -10.94
CA PRO A 46 -21.46 11.15 -10.21
C PRO A 46 -20.94 10.77 -8.82
N VAL A 47 -19.73 11.20 -8.50
CA VAL A 47 -19.09 10.92 -7.20
C VAL A 47 -19.77 11.73 -6.11
N MET A 48 -20.47 11.02 -5.23
CA MET A 48 -21.13 11.55 -4.05
C MET A 48 -20.62 10.84 -2.81
N GLN A 49 -20.86 11.43 -1.63
CA GLN A 49 -20.47 10.84 -0.36
C GLN A 49 -21.01 9.41 -0.17
N ALA A 50 -22.24 9.13 -0.64
CA ALA A 50 -22.86 7.81 -0.59
C ALA A 50 -22.10 6.77 -1.43
N VAL A 51 -21.61 7.15 -2.60
CA VAL A 51 -20.79 6.29 -3.48
C VAL A 51 -19.47 5.92 -2.82
N LEU A 52 -18.83 6.88 -2.12
CA LEU A 52 -17.60 6.64 -1.37
C LEU A 52 -17.81 5.68 -0.19
N ILE A 53 -18.94 5.79 0.51
CA ILE A 53 -19.28 4.89 1.61
C ILE A 53 -19.50 3.48 1.08
N ALA A 54 -20.27 3.31 0.00
CA ALA A 54 -20.52 2.03 -0.64
C ALA A 54 -19.20 1.39 -1.14
N TYR A 55 -18.31 2.18 -1.74
CA TYR A 55 -16.99 1.70 -2.15
C TYR A 55 -16.16 1.20 -0.98
N LYS A 56 -16.14 1.96 0.14
CA LYS A 56 -15.44 1.52 1.35
C LYS A 56 -16.00 0.21 1.91
N GLU A 57 -17.33 0.03 1.92
CA GLU A 57 -17.96 -1.22 2.35
C GLU A 57 -17.52 -2.39 1.47
N GLN A 58 -17.50 -2.22 0.15
CA GLN A 58 -16.99 -3.25 -0.77
C GLN A 58 -15.52 -3.58 -0.53
N LEU A 59 -14.68 -2.58 -0.24
CA LEU A 59 -13.28 -2.81 0.09
C LEU A 59 -13.11 -3.62 1.37
N CYS A 60 -13.99 -3.43 2.37
CA CYS A 60 -13.95 -4.17 3.64
C CYS A 60 -14.15 -5.68 3.46
N GLU A 61 -14.83 -6.11 2.41
CA GLU A 61 -15.03 -7.52 2.11
C GLU A 61 -13.78 -8.21 1.53
N LYS A 62 -12.90 -7.44 0.88
CA LYS A 62 -11.80 -7.99 0.06
C LYS A 62 -10.41 -7.69 0.60
N TYR A 63 -10.23 -6.61 1.35
CA TYR A 63 -8.91 -6.08 1.69
C TYR A 63 -8.72 -5.91 3.19
N SER A 64 -7.45 -5.94 3.61
CA SER A 64 -7.08 -5.63 5.00
C SER A 64 -7.30 -4.14 5.32
N VAL A 65 -7.57 -3.83 6.59
CA VAL A 65 -7.79 -2.45 7.06
C VAL A 65 -6.65 -1.50 6.66
N ARG A 66 -5.41 -1.98 6.69
CA ARG A 66 -4.24 -1.19 6.28
C ARG A 66 -4.29 -0.85 4.78
N SER A 67 -4.65 -1.82 3.94
CA SER A 67 -4.80 -1.63 2.50
C SER A 67 -5.93 -0.66 2.19
N ILE A 68 -7.08 -0.81 2.84
CA ILE A 68 -8.23 0.08 2.69
C ILE A 68 -7.85 1.53 3.02
N ASN A 69 -7.22 1.75 4.17
CA ASN A 69 -6.79 3.10 4.56
C ASN A 69 -5.81 3.71 3.57
N SER A 70 -4.92 2.89 3.00
CA SER A 70 -3.99 3.34 1.97
C SER A 70 -4.71 3.72 0.68
N MET A 71 -5.73 2.97 0.24
CA MET A 71 -6.54 3.28 -0.93
C MET A 71 -7.38 4.54 -0.71
N LEU A 72 -8.00 4.69 0.46
CA LEU A 72 -8.74 5.90 0.81
C LEU A 72 -7.85 7.15 0.85
N ALA A 73 -6.58 7.02 1.28
CA ALA A 73 -5.62 8.12 1.24
C ALA A 73 -5.29 8.55 -0.20
N SER A 74 -5.17 7.60 -1.14
CA SER A 74 -4.97 7.89 -2.57
C SER A 74 -6.16 8.67 -3.15
N LEU A 75 -7.39 8.28 -2.81
CA LEU A 75 -8.61 8.98 -3.22
C LEU A 75 -8.71 10.38 -2.59
N GLY A 76 -8.38 10.52 -1.31
CA GLY A 76 -8.33 11.81 -0.63
C GLY A 76 -7.36 12.78 -1.31
N SER A 77 -6.21 12.30 -1.76
CA SER A 77 -5.25 13.09 -2.54
C SER A 77 -5.82 13.55 -3.88
N LEU A 78 -6.52 12.65 -4.61
CA LEU A 78 -7.21 13.01 -5.85
C LEU A 78 -8.28 14.08 -5.61
N PHE A 79 -9.14 13.90 -4.61
CA PHE A 79 -10.22 14.86 -4.33
C PHE A 79 -9.69 16.23 -3.92
N SER A 80 -8.59 16.27 -3.16
CA SER A 80 -7.90 17.51 -2.84
C SER A 80 -7.36 18.21 -4.09
N HIS A 81 -6.78 17.46 -5.03
CA HIS A 81 -6.31 17.98 -6.32
C HIS A 81 -7.44 18.55 -7.17
N LEU A 82 -8.60 17.88 -7.21
CA LEU A 82 -9.78 18.30 -7.95
C LEU A 82 -10.61 19.40 -7.23
N GLY A 83 -10.21 19.81 -6.02
CA GLY A 83 -10.96 20.78 -5.22
C GLY A 83 -12.26 20.23 -4.64
N TRP A 84 -12.43 18.91 -4.57
CA TRP A 84 -13.63 18.25 -4.03
C TRP A 84 -13.51 17.99 -2.53
N HIS A 85 -13.19 19.02 -1.76
CA HIS A 85 -12.88 18.92 -0.32
C HIS A 85 -14.03 18.40 0.56
N GLU A 86 -15.27 18.47 0.04
CA GLU A 86 -16.46 17.96 0.74
C GLU A 86 -16.51 16.42 0.75
N LEU A 87 -15.82 15.78 -0.22
CA LEU A 87 -15.78 14.33 -0.32
C LEU A 87 -14.71 13.77 0.62
N HIS A 88 -15.16 13.26 1.74
CA HIS A 88 -14.26 12.74 2.77
C HIS A 88 -14.77 11.44 3.38
N VAL A 89 -13.95 10.40 3.32
CA VAL A 89 -14.23 9.13 3.99
C VAL A 89 -13.22 8.91 5.11
N LYS A 90 -13.74 8.77 6.33
CA LYS A 90 -12.89 8.44 7.48
C LYS A 90 -12.26 7.06 7.30
N GLY A 91 -10.97 6.99 7.51
CA GLY A 91 -10.24 5.72 7.59
C GLY A 91 -10.79 4.83 8.69
N ILE A 92 -10.53 3.53 8.57
CA ILE A 92 -10.88 2.55 9.60
C ILE A 92 -9.80 2.64 10.69
N ARG A 93 -10.20 2.73 11.95
CA ARG A 93 -9.25 2.72 13.07
C ARG A 93 -8.55 1.37 13.14
N VAL A 94 -7.24 1.39 12.99
CA VAL A 94 -6.41 0.21 13.22
C VAL A 94 -6.05 0.19 14.70
N GLN A 95 -6.52 -0.82 15.41
CA GLN A 95 -5.96 -1.12 16.72
C GLN A 95 -4.52 -1.61 16.48
N ARG A 96 -3.52 -0.82 16.84
CA ARG A 96 -2.12 -1.24 16.77
C ARG A 96 -1.96 -2.36 17.79
N GLN A 97 -1.84 -3.58 17.32
CA GLN A 97 -1.24 -4.64 18.12
C GLN A 97 0.22 -4.23 18.33
N LEU A 98 0.57 -3.87 19.56
CA LEU A 98 1.93 -3.51 19.95
C LEU A 98 2.89 -4.69 19.84
N TYR A 99 2.36 -5.91 19.80
CA TYR A 99 3.08 -7.17 19.69
C TYR A 99 2.45 -8.03 18.60
N CYS A 100 3.27 -8.69 17.79
CA CYS A 100 2.80 -9.82 16.98
C CYS A 100 2.28 -10.91 17.91
N ALA A 101 1.30 -11.71 17.47
CA ALA A 101 0.94 -12.92 18.19
C ALA A 101 2.20 -13.80 18.28
N GLU A 102 2.45 -14.40 19.47
CA GLU A 102 3.64 -15.27 19.69
C GLU A 102 3.78 -16.35 18.62
N GLU A 103 2.65 -16.83 18.08
CA GLU A 103 2.57 -17.78 16.97
C GLU A 103 3.17 -17.27 15.64
N SER A 104 3.33 -15.96 15.48
CA SER A 104 3.87 -15.33 14.28
C SER A 104 5.35 -14.95 14.42
N GLU A 105 5.94 -15.17 15.58
CA GLU A 105 7.33 -14.88 15.84
C GLU A 105 8.15 -16.17 15.81
N LEU A 106 9.28 -16.13 15.10
CA LEU A 106 10.25 -17.23 15.12
C LEU A 106 10.95 -17.26 16.48
N THR A 107 10.88 -18.40 17.14
CA THR A 107 11.74 -18.64 18.31
C THR A 107 13.21 -18.68 17.88
N ARG A 108 14.11 -18.45 18.84
CA ARG A 108 15.56 -18.51 18.59
C ARG A 108 15.99 -19.86 18.00
N GLU A 109 15.40 -20.94 18.45
CA GLU A 109 15.70 -22.29 17.96
C GLU A 109 15.20 -22.51 16.53
N GLU A 110 14.01 -22.02 16.20
CA GLU A 110 13.46 -22.08 14.84
C GLU A 110 14.27 -21.24 13.87
N TYR A 111 14.74 -20.06 14.28
CA TYR A 111 15.64 -19.23 13.49
C TYR A 111 16.96 -19.96 13.19
N TYR A 112 17.60 -20.59 14.17
CA TYR A 112 18.82 -21.35 13.92
C TYR A 112 18.59 -22.57 13.03
N ARG A 113 17.46 -23.27 13.18
CA ARG A 113 17.09 -24.38 12.27
C ARG A 113 16.90 -23.86 10.84
N LEU A 114 16.25 -22.72 10.66
CA LEU A 114 16.07 -22.08 9.36
C LEU A 114 17.42 -21.71 8.71
N CYS A 115 18.32 -21.09 9.45
CA CYS A 115 19.65 -20.72 8.97
C CYS A 115 20.44 -21.97 8.52
N ARG A 116 20.47 -23.03 9.31
CA ARG A 116 21.14 -24.30 8.95
C ARG A 116 20.53 -24.95 7.71
N ALA A 117 19.21 -24.93 7.57
CA ALA A 117 18.55 -25.48 6.39
C ALA A 117 18.89 -24.64 5.13
N ALA A 118 18.95 -23.32 5.27
CA ALA A 118 19.35 -22.43 4.18
C ALA A 118 20.80 -22.62 3.75
N GLU A 119 21.73 -22.75 4.70
CA GLU A 119 23.16 -23.03 4.42
C GLU A 119 23.36 -24.35 3.64
N ARG A 120 22.61 -25.40 3.99
CA ARG A 120 22.64 -26.69 3.27
C ARG A 120 22.19 -26.57 1.83
N ARG A 121 21.27 -25.64 1.55
CA ARG A 121 20.74 -25.41 0.21
C ARG A 121 21.64 -24.48 -0.61
N SER A 122 22.17 -23.44 0.01
CA SER A 122 23.06 -22.46 -0.60
C SER A 122 23.76 -21.65 0.50
N ALA A 123 25.10 -21.58 0.47
CA ALA A 123 25.88 -20.75 1.38
C ALA A 123 25.43 -19.27 1.30
N ARG A 124 25.11 -18.77 0.11
CA ARG A 124 24.60 -17.41 -0.09
C ARG A 124 23.26 -17.16 0.63
N LEU A 125 22.34 -18.12 0.58
CA LEU A 125 21.05 -18.02 1.24
C LEU A 125 21.23 -18.00 2.77
N GLY A 126 22.12 -18.81 3.31
CA GLY A 126 22.46 -18.80 4.72
C GLY A 126 23.01 -17.47 5.18
N LEU A 127 23.95 -16.88 4.44
CA LEU A 127 24.52 -15.56 4.74
C LEU A 127 23.46 -14.46 4.70
N ILE A 128 22.57 -14.48 3.72
CA ILE A 128 21.46 -13.50 3.62
C ILE A 128 20.57 -13.58 4.86
N LEU A 129 20.14 -14.76 5.27
CA LEU A 129 19.29 -14.93 6.44
C LEU A 129 19.99 -14.50 7.74
N GLN A 130 21.26 -14.84 7.90
CA GLN A 130 22.05 -14.40 9.06
C GLN A 130 22.21 -12.88 9.08
N THR A 131 22.46 -12.26 7.92
CA THR A 131 22.58 -10.80 7.82
C THR A 131 21.26 -10.10 8.16
N ILE A 132 20.15 -10.57 7.61
CA ILE A 132 18.83 -10.02 7.92
C ILE A 132 18.51 -10.17 9.41
N GLY A 133 18.75 -11.33 9.99
CA GLY A 133 18.47 -11.60 11.41
C GLY A 133 19.35 -10.80 12.37
N SER A 134 20.61 -10.53 12.01
CA SER A 134 21.54 -9.77 12.85
C SER A 134 21.39 -8.26 12.74
N THR A 135 21.01 -7.75 11.57
CA THR A 135 20.96 -6.31 11.27
C THR A 135 19.54 -5.73 11.22
N GLY A 136 18.51 -6.58 11.15
CA GLY A 136 17.12 -6.15 10.93
C GLY A 136 16.89 -5.51 9.56
N MET A 137 17.81 -5.70 8.61
CA MET A 137 17.67 -5.15 7.25
C MET A 137 16.47 -5.77 6.53
N ARG A 138 15.76 -4.95 5.77
CA ARG A 138 14.70 -5.41 4.88
C ARG A 138 15.30 -5.93 3.57
N GLY A 139 14.62 -6.89 2.91
CA GLY A 139 15.11 -7.58 1.71
C GLY A 139 15.58 -6.70 0.53
N ILE A 140 15.22 -5.41 0.51
CA ILE A 140 15.74 -4.45 -0.48
C ILE A 140 17.24 -4.19 -0.29
N GLY A 141 17.78 -4.36 0.91
CA GLY A 141 19.21 -4.19 1.22
C GLY A 141 20.11 -5.29 0.66
N GLU A 142 19.55 -6.42 0.24
CA GLU A 142 20.32 -7.56 -0.30
C GLU A 142 21.14 -7.22 -1.54
N LYS A 143 20.73 -6.23 -2.33
CA LYS A 143 21.44 -5.78 -3.52
C LYS A 143 22.83 -5.20 -3.19
N PHE A 144 23.04 -4.71 -1.96
CA PHE A 144 24.30 -4.12 -1.50
C PHE A 144 25.27 -5.15 -0.94
N ILE A 145 24.80 -6.33 -0.53
CA ILE A 145 25.63 -7.40 0.05
C ILE A 145 26.31 -8.22 -1.06
N ALA A 146 25.82 -8.17 -2.29
CA ALA A 146 26.35 -8.96 -3.42
C ALA A 146 27.64 -8.40 -4.05
N VAL A 147 28.17 -7.27 -3.56
CA VAL A 147 29.31 -6.52 -4.16
C VAL A 147 30.56 -6.57 -3.28
N ALA A 148 30.55 -7.30 -2.19
CA ALA A 148 31.73 -7.48 -1.32
C ALA A 148 32.36 -8.86 -1.51
#